data_5b8c4f07948a1510b7011c860fb95937
#
_entry.id   5b8c4f07948a1510b7011c860fb95937
#
_cell.length_a   1.000
_cell.length_b   1.000
_cell.length_c   1.000
_cell.angle_alpha   90.00
_cell.angle_beta   90.00
_cell.angle_gamma   90.00
#
_symmetry.space_group_name_H-M   'P 1'
#
loop_
_entity.id
_entity.type
_entity.pdbx_description
1 polymer ?
#
loop_
_entity_poly.entity_id
_entity_poly.type
_entity_poly.pdbx_seq_one_letter_code
_entity_poly.pdbx_strand_id
1 'polypeptide(L)'
;MSSTSLSAGAASSNRASLSWVPRPRGRDLSATELEAFVAELADRPELWIELVKHDSTQRLYEELLSDDHVTAWLICWMDDHDTGFHDHDVSAGAVAVVSGAVREERLTIDGPPRDRAFAAGETFHFSPADIHRVRHTGADPAVTLHVYSPPLARMGAYVVDGQGVLARHSVSSAEELRPLERAG
;
A
#
# COMPACT_ATOMS: atom_id res chain seq x y z
N MET A 1 11.31 5.01 -39.53
CA MET A 1 10.25 4.94 -38.51
C MET A 1 10.32 3.55 -37.91
N SER A 2 11.07 3.41 -36.81
CA SER A 2 11.24 2.10 -36.13
C SER A 2 10.67 2.26 -34.74
N SER A 3 9.54 1.61 -34.49
CA SER A 3 8.92 1.52 -33.18
C SER A 3 9.71 0.53 -32.33
N THR A 4 10.40 1.01 -31.30
CA THR A 4 11.02 0.17 -30.30
C THR A 4 9.97 -0.17 -29.24
N SER A 5 9.51 -1.41 -29.27
CA SER A 5 8.67 -2.02 -28.23
C SER A 5 9.50 -2.17 -26.97
N LEU A 6 9.18 -1.43 -25.90
CA LEU A 6 9.73 -1.67 -24.58
C LEU A 6 9.09 -2.92 -23.98
N SER A 7 9.91 -3.95 -23.83
CA SER A 7 9.59 -5.25 -23.26
C SER A 7 9.27 -5.12 -21.76
N ALA A 8 8.04 -5.48 -21.39
CA ALA A 8 7.64 -5.78 -20.02
C ALA A 8 8.24 -7.14 -19.60
N GLY A 9 9.46 -7.14 -19.10
CA GLY A 9 10.18 -8.37 -18.79
C GLY A 9 11.08 -8.24 -17.58
N ALA A 10 10.51 -8.23 -16.38
CA ALA A 10 11.27 -8.48 -15.13
C ALA A 10 10.39 -8.95 -13.95
N ALA A 11 9.07 -8.94 -14.04
CA ALA A 11 8.18 -9.26 -12.92
C ALA A 11 8.02 -10.76 -12.60
N SER A 12 8.60 -11.67 -13.42
CA SER A 12 8.28 -13.10 -13.33
C SER A 12 9.14 -13.92 -12.35
N SER A 13 10.30 -13.45 -11.90
CA SER A 13 11.22 -14.28 -11.11
C SER A 13 10.95 -14.25 -9.60
N ASN A 14 10.32 -13.20 -9.05
CA ASN A 14 10.11 -13.06 -7.61
C ASN A 14 8.77 -13.64 -7.10
N ARG A 15 7.79 -13.85 -7.96
CA ARG A 15 6.49 -14.45 -7.57
C ARG A 15 6.61 -15.86 -6.99
N ALA A 16 7.61 -16.63 -7.38
CA ALA A 16 7.83 -17.98 -6.87
C ALA A 16 8.40 -18.01 -5.44
N SER A 17 9.11 -16.95 -5.03
CA SER A 17 9.85 -16.94 -3.75
C SER A 17 8.97 -16.72 -2.52
N LEU A 18 7.80 -16.09 -2.64
CA LEU A 18 6.87 -15.87 -1.51
C LEU A 18 5.92 -17.04 -1.24
N SER A 19 5.92 -18.07 -2.08
CA SER A 19 5.01 -19.22 -1.92
C SER A 19 5.23 -20.01 -0.62
N TRP A 20 6.36 -19.82 0.05
CA TRP A 20 6.74 -20.50 1.28
C TRP A 20 6.46 -19.67 2.55
N VAL A 21 6.11 -18.38 2.46
CA VAL A 21 5.70 -17.60 3.64
C VAL A 21 4.46 -18.25 4.25
N PRO A 22 4.51 -18.70 5.52
CA PRO A 22 3.40 -19.39 6.16
C PRO A 22 2.15 -18.51 6.19
N ARG A 23 1.10 -18.95 5.56
CA ARG A 23 -0.23 -18.34 5.63
C ARG A 23 -1.31 -19.38 5.38
N PRO A 24 -2.52 -19.17 5.90
CA PRO A 24 -3.67 -19.96 5.51
C PRO A 24 -3.87 -19.90 4.00
N ARG A 25 -4.23 -21.03 3.39
CA ARG A 25 -4.48 -21.14 1.96
C ARG A 25 -5.95 -21.50 1.72
N GLY A 26 -6.47 -21.08 0.56
CA GLY A 26 -7.83 -21.42 0.13
C GLY A 26 -8.93 -20.63 0.85
N ARG A 27 -8.61 -19.53 1.52
CA ARG A 27 -9.55 -18.57 2.10
C ARG A 27 -8.90 -17.21 2.34
N ASP A 28 -9.72 -16.19 2.53
CA ASP A 28 -9.26 -14.87 2.93
C ASP A 28 -8.70 -14.87 4.36
N LEU A 29 -7.79 -13.93 4.63
CA LEU A 29 -7.10 -13.79 5.90
C LEU A 29 -7.90 -12.86 6.84
N SER A 30 -7.93 -13.20 8.11
CA SER A 30 -8.38 -12.30 9.16
C SER A 30 -7.37 -11.18 9.44
N ALA A 31 -7.78 -10.11 10.13
CA ALA A 31 -6.90 -9.01 10.51
C ALA A 31 -5.64 -9.47 11.25
N THR A 32 -5.79 -10.39 12.21
CA THR A 32 -4.64 -10.95 12.96
C THR A 32 -3.71 -11.75 12.06
N GLU A 33 -4.25 -12.48 11.07
CA GLU A 33 -3.42 -13.23 10.11
C GLU A 33 -2.71 -12.29 9.13
N LEU A 34 -3.34 -11.18 8.74
CA LEU A 34 -2.70 -10.14 7.92
C LEU A 34 -1.53 -9.47 8.67
N GLU A 35 -1.71 -9.13 9.96
CA GLU A 35 -0.64 -8.58 10.79
C GLU A 35 0.52 -9.57 10.94
N ALA A 36 0.23 -10.82 11.24
CA ALA A 36 1.25 -11.86 11.33
C ALA A 36 1.99 -12.06 10.00
N PHE A 37 1.26 -12.05 8.89
CA PHE A 37 1.84 -12.23 7.56
C PHE A 37 2.74 -11.05 7.16
N VAL A 38 2.31 -9.80 7.38
CA VAL A 38 3.15 -8.64 7.04
C VAL A 38 4.39 -8.54 7.93
N ALA A 39 4.28 -8.93 9.22
CA ALA A 39 5.42 -9.00 10.13
C ALA A 39 6.44 -10.07 9.69
N GLU A 40 5.97 -11.28 9.36
CA GLU A 40 6.84 -12.35 8.81
C GLU A 40 7.52 -11.90 7.50
N LEU A 41 6.81 -11.19 6.63
CA LEU A 41 7.37 -10.66 5.40
C LEU A 41 8.42 -9.59 5.68
N ALA A 42 8.22 -8.74 6.68
CA ALA A 42 9.17 -7.71 7.10
C ALA A 42 10.48 -8.31 7.62
N ASP A 43 10.41 -9.43 8.32
CA ASP A 43 11.55 -10.17 8.87
C ASP A 43 12.35 -10.93 7.78
N ARG A 44 11.97 -10.81 6.51
CA ARG A 44 12.56 -11.51 5.36
C ARG A 44 13.08 -10.55 4.29
N PRO A 45 14.08 -9.70 4.62
CA PRO A 45 14.58 -8.69 3.69
C PRO A 45 15.09 -9.28 2.36
N GLU A 46 15.57 -10.53 2.35
CA GLU A 46 16.01 -11.21 1.13
C GLU A 46 14.90 -11.36 0.06
N LEU A 47 13.62 -11.19 0.44
CA LEU A 47 12.48 -11.30 -0.48
C LEU A 47 12.17 -9.98 -1.19
N TRP A 48 12.60 -8.85 -0.65
CA TRP A 48 12.14 -7.54 -1.13
C TRP A 48 13.22 -6.46 -1.20
N ILE A 49 14.37 -6.60 -0.52
CA ILE A 49 15.34 -5.51 -0.40
C ILE A 49 15.94 -5.08 -1.75
N GLU A 50 16.15 -6.03 -2.65
CA GLU A 50 16.68 -5.74 -4.00
C GLU A 50 15.68 -4.98 -4.90
N LEU A 51 14.42 -4.90 -4.49
CA LEU A 51 13.36 -4.19 -5.20
C LEU A 51 13.20 -2.74 -4.73
N VAL A 52 13.85 -2.37 -3.63
CA VAL A 52 13.76 -1.01 -3.06
C VAL A 52 14.38 0.00 -4.02
N LYS A 53 13.56 0.94 -4.47
CA LYS A 53 13.95 2.07 -5.33
C LYS A 53 13.18 3.30 -4.90
N HIS A 54 13.82 4.45 -4.93
CA HIS A 54 13.19 5.71 -4.59
C HIS A 54 13.22 6.67 -5.78
N ASP A 55 12.14 7.43 -5.95
CA ASP A 55 11.99 8.46 -6.96
C ASP A 55 11.27 9.66 -6.32
N SER A 56 11.85 10.85 -6.39
CA SER A 56 11.28 12.04 -5.75
C SER A 56 10.03 12.59 -6.44
N THR A 57 9.72 12.12 -7.63
CA THR A 57 8.59 12.62 -8.44
C THR A 57 7.37 11.73 -8.38
N GLN A 58 7.57 10.45 -8.04
CA GLN A 58 6.49 9.46 -7.98
C GLN A 58 6.76 8.38 -6.93
N ARG A 59 5.71 7.89 -6.31
CA ARG A 59 5.75 6.76 -5.41
C ARG A 59 5.98 5.48 -6.21
N LEU A 60 7.09 4.78 -5.96
CA LEU A 60 7.39 3.48 -6.59
C LEU A 60 6.82 2.34 -5.75
N TYR A 61 6.37 1.30 -6.42
CA TYR A 61 5.80 0.11 -5.81
C TYR A 61 6.09 -1.13 -6.65
N GLU A 62 6.14 -2.29 -5.99
CA GLU A 62 6.34 -3.59 -6.62
C GLU A 62 5.38 -4.62 -6.00
N GLU A 63 4.70 -5.39 -6.85
CA GLU A 63 3.87 -6.50 -6.40
C GLU A 63 4.76 -7.69 -6.03
N LEU A 64 4.75 -8.06 -4.75
CA LEU A 64 5.54 -9.18 -4.24
C LEU A 64 4.80 -10.51 -4.36
N LEU A 65 3.49 -10.48 -4.18
CA LEU A 65 2.62 -11.66 -4.20
C LEU A 65 1.24 -11.27 -4.70
N SER A 66 0.65 -12.16 -5.49
CA SER A 66 -0.77 -12.10 -5.85
C SER A 66 -1.29 -13.52 -6.01
N ASP A 67 -2.32 -13.90 -5.24
CA ASP A 67 -3.09 -15.13 -5.41
C ASP A 67 -4.58 -14.86 -5.22
N ASP A 68 -5.42 -15.89 -5.17
CA ASP A 68 -6.88 -15.74 -5.11
C ASP A 68 -7.39 -15.14 -3.78
N HIS A 69 -6.55 -15.06 -2.74
CA HIS A 69 -6.93 -14.67 -1.38
C HIS A 69 -6.12 -13.53 -0.81
N VAL A 70 -4.94 -13.23 -1.35
CA VAL A 70 -4.06 -12.19 -0.81
C VAL A 70 -3.20 -11.54 -1.89
N THR A 71 -2.98 -10.24 -1.74
CA THR A 71 -1.92 -9.50 -2.46
C THR A 71 -0.95 -8.89 -1.47
N ALA A 72 0.32 -8.80 -1.85
CA ALA A 72 1.36 -8.11 -1.09
C ALA A 72 2.16 -7.17 -2.00
N TRP A 73 2.45 -5.98 -1.48
CA TRP A 73 3.14 -4.90 -2.18
C TRP A 73 4.29 -4.34 -1.35
N LEU A 74 5.38 -3.98 -2.02
CA LEU A 74 6.41 -3.09 -1.52
C LEU A 74 6.11 -1.68 -2.03
N ILE A 75 6.15 -0.68 -1.15
CA ILE A 75 5.97 0.72 -1.53
C ILE A 75 7.13 1.55 -0.98
N CYS A 76 7.74 2.37 -1.84
CA CYS A 76 8.85 3.26 -1.51
C CYS A 76 8.37 4.71 -1.47
N TRP A 77 8.73 5.43 -0.42
CA TRP A 77 8.25 6.78 -0.11
C TRP A 77 9.39 7.76 -0.03
N MET A 78 9.14 8.97 -0.51
CA MET A 78 10.00 10.15 -0.35
C MET A 78 9.16 11.34 0.08
N ASP A 79 9.80 12.48 0.31
CA ASP A 79 9.14 13.72 0.67
C ASP A 79 7.98 14.04 -0.30
N ASP A 80 6.88 14.57 0.26
CA ASP A 80 5.63 14.90 -0.45
C ASP A 80 4.83 13.70 -1.00
N HIS A 81 5.29 12.47 -0.82
CA HIS A 81 4.49 11.30 -1.19
C HIS A 81 3.31 11.09 -0.23
N ASP A 82 2.14 10.96 -0.81
CA ASP A 82 0.84 10.93 -0.14
C ASP A 82 -0.16 10.11 -0.96
N THR A 83 -0.98 9.29 -0.32
CA THR A 83 -2.04 8.53 -1.01
C THR A 83 -3.30 9.35 -1.25
N GLY A 84 -3.53 10.43 -0.50
CA GLY A 84 -4.86 10.97 -0.32
C GLY A 84 -5.74 10.06 0.53
N PHE A 85 -6.95 10.54 0.88
CA PHE A 85 -7.93 9.70 1.60
C PHE A 85 -8.53 8.66 0.67
N HIS A 86 -8.50 7.39 1.10
CA HIS A 86 -8.99 6.26 0.33
C HIS A 86 -9.55 5.16 1.23
N ASP A 87 -10.35 4.27 0.65
CA ASP A 87 -10.76 2.97 1.20
C ASP A 87 -10.30 1.84 0.27
N HIS A 88 -10.41 0.61 0.74
CA HIS A 88 -9.94 -0.57 0.02
C HIS A 88 -11.11 -1.47 -0.47
N ASP A 89 -12.29 -0.86 -0.66
CA ASP A 89 -13.52 -1.53 -1.10
C ASP A 89 -13.88 -2.71 -0.16
N VAL A 90 -13.55 -3.93 -0.53
CA VAL A 90 -13.83 -5.14 0.28
C VAL A 90 -12.61 -5.69 1.02
N SER A 91 -11.42 -5.13 0.77
CA SER A 91 -10.17 -5.66 1.29
C SER A 91 -9.83 -5.05 2.66
N ALA A 92 -9.55 -5.90 3.64
CA ALA A 92 -8.78 -5.50 4.82
C ALA A 92 -7.29 -5.50 4.49
N GLY A 93 -6.49 -4.80 5.27
CA GLY A 93 -5.05 -4.79 5.06
C GLY A 93 -4.24 -4.60 6.32
N ALA A 94 -2.95 -4.92 6.22
CA ALA A 94 -1.94 -4.60 7.22
C ALA A 94 -0.68 -4.08 6.56
N VAL A 95 0.02 -3.21 7.29
CA VAL A 95 1.23 -2.53 6.82
C VAL A 95 2.34 -2.73 7.83
N ALA A 96 3.54 -3.03 7.36
CA ALA A 96 4.77 -2.97 8.14
C ALA A 96 5.68 -1.87 7.58
N VAL A 97 6.19 -1.01 8.45
CA VAL A 97 7.24 -0.03 8.10
C VAL A 97 8.58 -0.72 8.29
N VAL A 98 9.34 -0.90 7.21
CA VAL A 98 10.64 -1.60 7.25
C VAL A 98 11.84 -0.64 7.19
N SER A 99 11.62 0.61 6.75
CA SER A 99 12.62 1.68 6.76
C SER A 99 11.92 3.04 6.83
N GLY A 100 12.55 4.03 7.46
CA GLY A 100 12.03 5.39 7.59
C GLY A 100 10.78 5.47 8.44
N ALA A 101 9.86 6.36 8.07
CA ALA A 101 8.60 6.57 8.78
C ALA A 101 7.48 7.01 7.84
N VAL A 102 6.25 6.60 8.14
CA VAL A 102 5.03 7.09 7.50
C VAL A 102 4.04 7.57 8.54
N ARG A 103 3.08 8.36 8.13
CA ARG A 103 2.01 8.87 8.97
C ARG A 103 0.67 8.43 8.39
N GLU A 104 -0.17 7.79 9.21
CA GLU A 104 -1.54 7.46 8.89
C GLU A 104 -2.49 8.48 9.50
N GLU A 105 -3.39 9.02 8.69
CA GLU A 105 -4.56 9.76 9.11
C GLU A 105 -5.80 8.93 8.78
N ARG A 106 -6.66 8.66 9.77
CA ARG A 106 -7.89 7.89 9.60
C ARG A 106 -9.11 8.73 9.96
N LEU A 107 -10.07 8.83 9.05
CA LEU A 107 -11.30 9.57 9.32
C LEU A 107 -12.10 8.89 10.42
N THR A 108 -12.79 9.70 11.23
CA THR A 108 -13.74 9.26 12.25
C THR A 108 -15.10 9.88 11.98
N ILE A 109 -16.19 9.21 12.38
CA ILE A 109 -17.57 9.68 12.09
C ILE A 109 -17.87 10.99 12.83
N ASP A 110 -17.53 11.09 14.11
CA ASP A 110 -17.94 12.23 14.97
C ASP A 110 -16.76 12.96 15.60
N GLY A 111 -15.61 13.04 14.91
CA GLY A 111 -14.44 13.70 15.48
C GLY A 111 -13.35 14.02 14.45
N PRO A 112 -12.25 14.63 14.91
CA PRO A 112 -11.11 14.86 14.05
C PRO A 112 -10.51 13.53 13.61
N PRO A 113 -9.81 13.49 12.46
CA PRO A 113 -9.07 12.30 12.05
C PRO A 113 -8.12 11.82 13.15
N ARG A 114 -8.01 10.50 13.31
CA ARG A 114 -6.93 9.93 14.11
C ARG A 114 -5.65 10.03 13.30
N ASP A 115 -4.62 10.58 13.91
CA ASP A 115 -3.34 10.83 13.27
C ASP A 115 -2.24 10.14 14.06
N ARG A 116 -1.48 9.24 13.43
CA ARG A 116 -0.40 8.50 14.05
C ARG A 116 0.78 8.32 13.08
N ALA A 117 1.99 8.56 13.58
CA ALA A 117 3.22 8.20 12.89
C ALA A 117 3.63 6.76 13.26
N PHE A 118 4.19 6.05 12.27
CA PHE A 118 4.74 4.70 12.40
C PHE A 118 6.16 4.72 11.84
N ALA A 119 7.11 4.27 12.64
CA ALA A 119 8.52 4.17 12.29
C ALA A 119 8.89 2.72 11.92
N ALA A 120 10.11 2.54 11.42
CA ALA A 120 10.66 1.21 11.11
C ALA A 120 10.50 0.25 12.30
N GLY A 121 9.99 -0.95 12.04
CA GLY A 121 9.65 -1.98 13.02
C GLY A 121 8.22 -1.92 13.55
N GLU A 122 7.44 -0.89 13.23
CA GLU A 122 6.03 -0.80 13.62
C GLU A 122 5.10 -1.32 12.52
N THR A 123 3.92 -1.82 12.94
CA THR A 123 2.85 -2.27 12.07
C THR A 123 1.54 -1.56 12.38
N PHE A 124 0.65 -1.50 11.41
CA PHE A 124 -0.74 -1.10 11.60
C PHE A 124 -1.64 -1.87 10.64
N HIS A 125 -2.93 -1.90 10.95
CA HIS A 125 -3.94 -2.55 10.13
C HIS A 125 -5.15 -1.65 9.94
N PHE A 126 -5.96 -1.98 8.94
CA PHE A 126 -7.22 -1.31 8.63
C PHE A 126 -8.25 -2.32 8.14
N SER A 127 -9.50 -1.97 8.37
CA SER A 127 -10.67 -2.71 7.87
C SER A 127 -11.13 -2.16 6.52
N PRO A 128 -11.98 -2.89 5.78
CA PRO A 128 -12.59 -2.38 4.54
C PRO A 128 -13.38 -1.08 4.72
N ALA A 129 -13.91 -0.83 5.93
CA ALA A 129 -14.70 0.36 6.24
C ALA A 129 -13.86 1.59 6.62
N ASP A 130 -12.57 1.43 6.81
CA ASP A 130 -11.69 2.55 7.18
C ASP A 130 -11.39 3.42 5.96
N ILE A 131 -11.58 4.72 6.12
CA ILE A 131 -11.13 5.73 5.17
C ILE A 131 -9.89 6.35 5.76
N HIS A 132 -8.75 6.12 5.13
CA HIS A 132 -7.48 6.60 5.64
C HIS A 132 -6.59 7.18 4.54
N ARG A 133 -5.51 7.78 4.98
CA ARG A 133 -4.48 8.40 4.17
C ARG A 133 -3.13 8.04 4.76
N VAL A 134 -2.19 7.67 3.92
CA VAL A 134 -0.80 7.41 4.33
C VAL A 134 0.10 8.40 3.60
N ARG A 135 1.01 9.01 4.34
CA ARG A 135 1.99 9.93 3.78
C ARG A 135 3.38 9.70 4.37
N HIS A 136 4.39 10.05 3.62
CA HIS A 136 5.76 10.09 4.12
C HIS A 136 5.88 11.07 5.29
N THR A 137 6.75 10.74 6.25
CA THR A 137 7.15 11.64 7.34
C THR A 137 8.59 11.35 7.76
N GLY A 138 9.26 12.35 8.30
CA GLY A 138 10.67 12.23 8.68
C GLY A 138 11.62 12.75 7.61
N ALA A 139 12.92 12.58 7.81
CA ALA A 139 13.96 13.09 6.92
C ALA A 139 14.52 12.03 5.96
N ASP A 140 14.36 10.75 6.29
CA ASP A 140 14.89 9.64 5.51
C ASP A 140 13.78 9.00 4.67
N PRO A 141 14.08 8.53 3.44
CA PRO A 141 13.12 7.79 2.64
C PRO A 141 12.55 6.59 3.40
N ALA A 142 11.27 6.31 3.20
CA ALA A 142 10.61 5.20 3.86
C ALA A 142 10.30 4.05 2.90
N VAL A 143 10.20 2.85 3.45
CA VAL A 143 9.76 1.64 2.77
C VAL A 143 8.71 0.95 3.63
N THR A 144 7.61 0.57 3.01
CA THR A 144 6.52 -0.16 3.65
C THR A 144 6.16 -1.42 2.87
N LEU A 145 5.76 -2.45 3.59
CA LEU A 145 5.16 -3.66 3.04
C LEU A 145 3.67 -3.64 3.35
N HIS A 146 2.86 -3.87 2.35
CA HIS A 146 1.40 -3.85 2.45
C HIS A 146 0.86 -5.22 2.07
N VAL A 147 -0.07 -5.74 2.83
CA VAL A 147 -0.79 -6.98 2.51
C VAL A 147 -2.30 -6.74 2.59
N TYR A 148 -3.04 -7.32 1.65
CA TYR A 148 -4.49 -7.15 1.52
C TYR A 148 -5.18 -8.49 1.36
N SER A 149 -6.34 -8.68 2.00
CA SER A 149 -7.19 -9.84 1.83
C SER A 149 -8.68 -9.46 2.02
N PRO A 150 -9.57 -9.88 1.09
CA PRO A 150 -9.25 -10.45 -0.23
C PRO A 150 -8.31 -9.56 -1.05
N PRO A 151 -7.80 -10.05 -2.21
CA PRO A 151 -6.88 -9.29 -3.06
C PRO A 151 -7.41 -7.91 -3.40
N LEU A 152 -6.52 -6.91 -3.34
CA LEU A 152 -6.87 -5.53 -3.66
C LEU A 152 -7.13 -5.36 -5.17
N ALA A 153 -8.40 -5.25 -5.55
CA ALA A 153 -8.81 -5.06 -6.94
C ALA A 153 -9.25 -3.62 -7.23
N ARG A 154 -9.91 -2.98 -6.28
CA ARG A 154 -10.46 -1.62 -6.38
C ARG A 154 -10.28 -0.87 -5.08
N MET A 155 -10.28 0.46 -5.19
CA MET A 155 -10.22 1.38 -4.07
C MET A 155 -11.23 2.51 -4.28
N GLY A 156 -11.60 3.19 -3.20
CA GLY A 156 -12.34 4.44 -3.27
C GLY A 156 -11.41 5.60 -2.94
N ALA A 157 -11.15 6.48 -3.90
CA ALA A 157 -10.47 7.73 -3.64
C ALA A 157 -11.48 8.81 -3.20
N TYR A 158 -11.14 9.60 -2.20
CA TYR A 158 -12.02 10.61 -1.63
C TYR A 158 -11.49 12.01 -1.90
N VAL A 159 -12.36 12.86 -2.42
CA VAL A 159 -12.06 14.27 -2.69
C VAL A 159 -13.11 15.12 -1.98
N VAL A 160 -12.69 16.17 -1.32
CA VAL A 160 -13.59 17.18 -0.79
C VAL A 160 -13.86 18.19 -1.89
N ASP A 161 -15.11 18.33 -2.32
CA ASP A 161 -15.51 19.29 -3.34
C ASP A 161 -15.52 20.74 -2.82
N GLY A 162 -15.73 21.70 -3.73
CA GLY A 162 -15.78 23.12 -3.38
C GLY A 162 -16.92 23.52 -2.43
N GLN A 163 -17.84 22.61 -2.09
CA GLN A 163 -18.92 22.78 -1.12
C GLN A 163 -18.63 22.09 0.21
N GLY A 164 -17.46 21.42 0.35
CA GLY A 164 -17.07 20.69 1.55
C GLY A 164 -17.68 19.28 1.63
N VAL A 165 -18.24 18.78 0.54
CA VAL A 165 -18.82 17.42 0.48
C VAL A 165 -17.73 16.43 0.10
N LEU A 166 -17.62 15.34 0.87
CA LEU A 166 -16.72 14.23 0.58
C LEU A 166 -17.31 13.35 -0.53
N ALA A 167 -16.69 13.33 -1.69
CA ALA A 167 -17.11 12.52 -2.83
C ALA A 167 -16.16 11.33 -2.99
N ARG A 168 -16.73 10.11 -3.17
CA ARG A 168 -15.97 8.87 -3.43
C ARG A 168 -15.92 8.59 -4.92
N HIS A 169 -14.72 8.39 -5.45
CA HIS A 169 -14.47 7.93 -6.81
C HIS A 169 -13.85 6.55 -6.78
N SER A 170 -14.42 5.60 -7.52
CA SER A 170 -13.85 4.25 -7.61
C SER A 170 -12.66 4.29 -8.57
N VAL A 171 -11.52 3.80 -8.12
CA VAL A 171 -10.28 3.70 -8.91
C VAL A 171 -9.77 2.25 -8.88
N SER A 172 -9.02 1.84 -9.91
CA SER A 172 -8.32 0.56 -9.86
C SER A 172 -7.12 0.64 -8.93
N SER A 173 -6.67 -0.49 -8.39
CA SER A 173 -5.44 -0.55 -7.57
C SER A 173 -4.22 0.00 -8.30
N ALA A 174 -4.15 -0.15 -9.63
CA ALA A 174 -3.07 0.39 -10.46
C ALA A 174 -3.12 1.91 -10.62
N GLU A 175 -4.31 2.53 -10.52
CA GLU A 175 -4.49 4.00 -10.59
C GLU A 175 -4.15 4.65 -9.26
N GLU A 176 -4.52 4.01 -8.15
CA GLU A 176 -4.25 4.50 -6.79
C GLU A 176 -2.74 4.63 -6.51
N LEU A 177 -1.95 3.72 -7.04
CA LEU A 177 -0.51 3.74 -6.88
C LEU A 177 0.17 4.87 -7.67
N ARG A 178 -0.56 5.57 -8.55
CA ARG A 178 -0.08 6.78 -9.22
C ARG A 178 -0.31 8.00 -8.34
N PRO A 179 0.62 8.99 -8.35
CA PRO A 179 0.39 10.26 -7.69
C PRO A 179 -0.88 10.93 -8.25
N LEU A 180 -1.74 11.43 -7.38
CA LEU A 180 -2.86 12.27 -7.79
C LEU A 180 -2.30 13.52 -8.48
N GLU A 181 -2.67 13.77 -9.73
CA GLU A 181 -2.39 15.04 -10.37
C GLU A 181 -3.07 16.12 -9.54
N ARG A 182 -2.29 17.09 -9.04
CA ARG A 182 -2.84 18.25 -8.35
C ARG A 182 -3.67 19.01 -9.38
N ALA A 183 -4.98 19.10 -9.14
CA ALA A 183 -5.83 20.01 -9.90
C ALA A 183 -5.29 21.42 -9.68
N GLY A 184 -4.79 22.03 -10.76
CA GLY A 184 -4.24 23.39 -10.80
C GLY A 184 -5.32 24.45 -10.60
#